data_462c8afd9506fcb286883d96b715c11e
#
_entry.id   462c8afd9506fcb286883d96b715c11e
#
_cell.length_a   1.000
_cell.length_b   1.000
_cell.length_c   1.000
_cell.angle_alpha   90.00
_cell.angle_beta   90.00
_cell.angle_gamma   90.00
#
_symmetry.space_group_name_H-M   'P 1'
#
loop_
_entity.id
_entity.type
_entity.pdbx_description
1 polymer ?
#
loop_
_entity_poly.entity_id
_entity_poly.type
_entity_poly.pdbx_seq_one_letter_code
_entity_poly.pdbx_strand_id
1 'polypeptide(L)'
;TWNIYKQARPTRHMKNRMQIWKILAFLGAVLFLSDTIYAQQWTSDSHSEYKRDTLPFSQRFIHRLGVEGRAGYIFQTSPFLEYSNHQYKAMKNAYAGHLKYSFQLRPHTVADQAYIGAYQGIGVGYFNFGNPEELGNPLAVYLFQGGRIAQFSPRISLNYEWNFGASFGWKPYDEYDNPENQIIGSKVNAYLNVNLYLKWALSPKFDLMIGATGSHFSNGNTQYPNSGLNTVDCKVGLVYNFNRRADELVQSWQRPIVPPFPRHVSYDLTLFLSLIQI
;
A
#
# COMPACT_ATOMS: atom_id res chain seq x y z
N THR A 1 -9.52 -7.72 56.15
CA THR A 1 -8.81 -8.27 54.97
C THR A 1 -9.13 -7.43 53.76
N TRP A 2 -8.25 -6.47 53.47
CA TRP A 2 -8.35 -5.61 52.28
C TRP A 2 -7.58 -6.23 51.15
N ASN A 3 -8.28 -6.62 50.06
CA ASN A 3 -7.65 -7.08 48.82
C ASN A 3 -7.23 -5.87 48.00
N ILE A 4 -5.93 -5.61 47.93
CA ILE A 4 -5.36 -4.57 47.05
C ILE A 4 -5.15 -5.21 45.68
N TYR A 5 -6.07 -4.95 44.75
CA TYR A 5 -5.82 -5.24 43.34
C TYR A 5 -4.75 -4.26 42.82
N LYS A 6 -3.50 -4.70 42.75
CA LYS A 6 -2.46 -4.02 41.98
C LYS A 6 -2.84 -4.10 40.51
N GLN A 7 -3.39 -3.01 39.96
CA GLN A 7 -3.47 -2.85 38.51
C GLN A 7 -2.04 -2.87 37.95
N ALA A 8 -1.72 -3.95 37.22
CA ALA A 8 -0.45 -4.06 36.53
C ALA A 8 -0.35 -2.94 35.48
N ARG A 9 0.64 -2.06 35.61
CA ARG A 9 0.92 -1.04 34.58
C ARG A 9 1.27 -1.76 33.28
N PRO A 10 0.67 -1.37 32.14
CA PRO A 10 0.98 -2.01 30.85
C PRO A 10 2.46 -1.84 30.55
N THR A 11 3.11 -2.94 30.21
CA THR A 11 4.52 -2.97 29.82
C THR A 11 4.75 -2.11 28.57
N ARG A 12 5.98 -1.63 28.37
CA ARG A 12 6.36 -0.82 27.19
C ARG A 12 5.95 -1.49 25.86
N HIS A 13 6.00 -2.83 25.82
CA HIS A 13 5.55 -3.67 24.70
C HIS A 13 4.05 -3.55 24.40
N MET A 14 3.20 -3.53 25.43
CA MET A 14 1.75 -3.35 25.26
C MET A 14 1.40 -1.94 24.78
N LYS A 15 2.14 -0.92 25.23
CA LYS A 15 1.95 0.46 24.75
C LYS A 15 2.28 0.61 23.26
N ASN A 16 3.34 -0.02 22.78
CA ASN A 16 3.70 0.03 21.36
C ASN A 16 2.70 -0.72 20.48
N ARG A 17 2.21 -1.89 20.90
CA ARG A 17 1.15 -2.61 20.17
C ARG A 17 -0.14 -1.78 20.09
N MET A 18 -0.54 -1.12 21.18
CA MET A 18 -1.71 -0.23 21.19
C MET A 18 -1.56 0.97 20.24
N GLN A 19 -0.36 1.51 20.07
CA GLN A 19 -0.11 2.61 19.13
C GLN A 19 -0.25 2.15 17.66
N ILE A 20 0.25 0.96 17.33
CA ILE A 20 0.13 0.38 15.99
C ILE A 20 -1.34 0.17 15.62
N TRP A 21 -2.14 -0.38 16.51
CA TRP A 21 -3.58 -0.57 16.29
C TRP A 21 -4.33 0.75 16.11
N LYS A 22 -3.92 1.82 16.81
CA LYS A 22 -4.51 3.16 16.64
C LYS A 22 -4.19 3.73 15.25
N ILE A 23 -2.96 3.54 14.75
CA ILE A 23 -2.57 3.99 13.41
C ILE A 23 -3.32 3.20 12.33
N LEU A 24 -3.44 1.89 12.47
CA LEU A 24 -4.20 1.04 11.53
C LEU A 24 -5.69 1.35 11.58
N ALA A 25 -6.26 1.60 12.76
CA ALA A 25 -7.66 2.03 12.92
C ALA A 25 -7.90 3.42 12.32
N PHE A 26 -6.96 4.35 12.45
CA PHE A 26 -7.04 5.68 11.84
C PHE A 26 -6.96 5.59 10.31
N LEU A 27 -6.04 4.79 9.75
CA LEU A 27 -5.96 4.53 8.32
C LEU A 27 -7.22 3.84 7.78
N GLY A 28 -7.76 2.86 8.53
CA GLY A 28 -9.04 2.23 8.22
C GLY A 28 -10.20 3.21 8.23
N ALA A 29 -10.27 4.09 9.24
CA ALA A 29 -11.32 5.12 9.35
C ALA A 29 -11.26 6.14 8.19
N VAL A 30 -10.05 6.52 7.76
CA VAL A 30 -9.86 7.42 6.59
C VAL A 30 -10.34 6.75 5.30
N LEU A 31 -10.13 5.44 5.14
CA LEU A 31 -10.63 4.68 3.99
C LEU A 31 -12.18 4.56 4.00
N PHE A 32 -12.79 4.36 5.18
CA PHE A 32 -14.25 4.30 5.32
C PHE A 32 -14.93 5.67 5.17
N LEU A 33 -14.28 6.76 5.58
CA LEU A 33 -14.84 8.11 5.43
C LEU A 33 -14.90 8.56 3.96
N SER A 34 -14.05 8.03 3.08
CA SER A 34 -14.12 8.34 1.65
C SER A 34 -15.40 7.82 1.01
N ASP A 35 -15.88 6.65 1.39
CA ASP A 35 -17.11 6.07 0.83
C ASP A 35 -18.38 6.79 1.31
N THR A 36 -18.39 7.31 2.55
CA THR A 36 -19.56 8.03 3.11
C THR A 36 -19.73 9.45 2.55
N ILE A 37 -18.65 10.14 2.22
CA ILE A 37 -18.72 11.49 1.63
C ILE A 37 -19.28 11.45 0.21
N TYR A 38 -19.03 10.38 -0.53
CA TYR A 38 -19.57 10.22 -1.89
C TYR A 38 -21.03 9.72 -1.92
N ALA A 39 -21.49 9.00 -0.90
CA ALA A 39 -22.85 8.47 -0.82
C ALA A 39 -23.91 9.55 -0.54
N GLN A 40 -23.56 10.67 0.07
CA GLN A 40 -24.53 11.69 0.52
C GLN A 40 -24.93 12.72 -0.56
N GLN A 41 -24.31 12.73 -1.75
CA GLN A 41 -24.59 13.68 -2.82
C GLN A 41 -25.51 13.13 -3.93
N TRP A 42 -26.17 11.98 -3.69
CA TRP A 42 -27.04 11.28 -4.64
C TRP A 42 -28.51 11.50 -4.34
N THR A 43 -29.02 12.71 -4.56
CA THR A 43 -30.46 12.91 -4.67
C THR A 43 -30.79 13.59 -5.98
N SER A 44 -31.63 12.89 -6.74
CA SER A 44 -32.55 13.32 -7.79
C SER A 44 -32.00 13.84 -9.14
N ASP A 45 -32.66 13.32 -10.16
CA ASP A 45 -32.90 13.86 -11.49
C ASP A 45 -31.75 13.94 -12.47
N SER A 46 -31.55 12.82 -13.18
CA SER A 46 -31.51 12.89 -14.65
C SER A 46 -31.43 11.46 -15.22
N HIS A 47 -32.35 11.13 -16.07
CA HIS A 47 -32.22 10.07 -17.08
C HIS A 47 -31.09 10.48 -18.05
N SER A 48 -29.83 10.32 -17.64
CA SER A 48 -28.70 10.47 -18.55
C SER A 48 -28.59 9.20 -19.37
N GLU A 49 -28.83 9.32 -20.64
CA GLU A 49 -28.59 8.27 -21.63
C GLU A 49 -27.15 7.72 -21.42
N TYR A 50 -27.05 6.42 -21.14
CA TYR A 50 -25.77 5.75 -20.86
C TYR A 50 -24.88 5.82 -22.09
N LYS A 51 -24.01 6.82 -22.15
CA LYS A 51 -23.10 7.04 -23.27
C LYS A 51 -22.02 5.98 -23.25
N ARG A 52 -22.08 5.03 -24.18
CA ARG A 52 -21.04 3.98 -24.32
C ARG A 52 -19.70 4.62 -24.66
N ASP A 53 -18.62 4.03 -24.14
CA ASP A 53 -17.26 4.44 -24.54
C ASP A 53 -17.09 4.33 -26.04
N THR A 54 -16.79 5.45 -26.69
CA THR A 54 -16.53 5.53 -28.14
C THR A 54 -15.13 5.09 -28.51
N LEU A 55 -14.19 5.01 -27.51
CA LEU A 55 -12.80 4.64 -27.74
C LEU A 55 -12.64 3.11 -27.82
N PRO A 56 -11.83 2.60 -28.75
CA PRO A 56 -11.39 1.22 -28.75
C PRO A 56 -10.74 0.84 -27.42
N PHE A 57 -10.89 -0.42 -26.98
CA PHE A 57 -10.39 -0.87 -25.68
C PHE A 57 -8.91 -0.53 -25.43
N SER A 58 -8.05 -0.75 -26.43
CA SER A 58 -6.61 -0.44 -26.36
C SER A 58 -6.29 1.05 -26.13
N GLN A 59 -7.21 1.95 -26.47
CA GLN A 59 -7.02 3.39 -26.30
C GLN A 59 -7.63 3.95 -25.01
N ARG A 60 -8.29 3.10 -24.20
CA ARG A 60 -8.92 3.52 -22.93
C ARG A 60 -7.92 3.66 -21.78
N PHE A 61 -6.68 3.32 -21.99
CA PHE A 61 -5.65 3.29 -20.93
C PHE A 61 -4.51 4.26 -21.23
N ILE A 62 -4.02 4.85 -20.14
CA ILE A 62 -2.74 5.57 -20.09
C ILE A 62 -1.72 4.62 -19.48
N HIS A 63 -0.69 4.26 -20.23
CA HIS A 63 0.40 3.43 -19.75
C HIS A 63 1.43 4.26 -18.99
N ARG A 64 1.96 3.73 -17.89
CA ARG A 64 2.79 4.46 -16.95
C ARG A 64 3.97 3.61 -16.51
N LEU A 65 5.14 4.23 -16.45
CA LEU A 65 6.35 3.66 -15.86
C LEU A 65 6.81 4.56 -14.72
N GLY A 66 7.01 4.00 -13.54
CA GLY A 66 7.38 4.73 -12.34
C GLY A 66 8.65 4.21 -11.70
N VAL A 67 9.48 5.11 -11.20
CA VAL A 67 10.56 4.82 -10.26
C VAL A 67 10.24 5.48 -8.94
N GLU A 68 10.54 4.81 -7.82
CA GLU A 68 10.21 5.29 -6.48
C GLU A 68 11.32 4.93 -5.51
N GLY A 69 11.76 5.89 -4.70
CA GLY A 69 12.65 5.69 -3.56
C GLY A 69 11.88 5.85 -2.25
N ARG A 70 12.23 5.05 -1.25
CA ARG A 70 11.68 5.10 0.10
C ARG A 70 12.78 5.13 1.13
N ALA A 71 12.56 5.88 2.21
CA ALA A 71 13.42 5.92 3.38
C ALA A 71 12.55 6.07 4.62
N GLY A 72 12.79 5.26 5.65
CA GLY A 72 11.94 5.27 6.81
C GLY A 72 12.45 4.48 7.99
N TYR A 73 11.52 4.10 8.85
CA TYR A 73 11.77 3.54 10.16
C TYR A 73 11.21 2.11 10.26
N ILE A 74 12.01 1.22 10.86
CA ILE A 74 11.62 -0.15 11.20
C ILE A 74 11.04 -0.16 12.62
N PHE A 75 9.80 -0.66 12.78
CA PHE A 75 9.21 -0.82 14.10
C PHE A 75 9.90 -1.96 14.86
N GLN A 76 10.40 -1.65 16.05
CA GLN A 76 11.14 -2.59 16.89
C GLN A 76 10.18 -3.48 17.65
N THR A 77 9.75 -4.55 17.01
CA THR A 77 8.73 -5.47 17.51
C THR A 77 9.35 -6.69 18.20
N SER A 78 10.70 -6.83 18.18
CA SER A 78 11.44 -7.96 18.73
C SER A 78 12.80 -7.50 19.24
N PRO A 79 13.36 -8.16 20.28
CA PRO A 79 14.73 -7.93 20.76
C PRO A 79 15.79 -8.03 19.65
N PHE A 80 15.58 -8.90 18.65
CA PHE A 80 16.44 -8.99 17.47
C PHE A 80 16.56 -7.66 16.72
N LEU A 81 15.49 -6.92 16.57
CA LEU A 81 15.50 -5.59 15.93
C LEU A 81 16.05 -4.49 16.84
N GLU A 82 16.05 -4.71 18.17
CA GLU A 82 16.53 -3.73 19.13
C GLU A 82 18.04 -3.85 19.37
N TYR A 83 18.53 -5.04 19.72
CA TYR A 83 19.93 -5.27 20.12
C TYR A 83 20.41 -6.72 20.07
N SER A 84 19.50 -7.70 20.03
CA SER A 84 19.84 -9.13 19.99
C SER A 84 20.13 -9.59 18.57
N ASN A 85 21.14 -9.00 17.96
CA ASN A 85 21.64 -9.33 16.63
C ASN A 85 23.17 -9.26 16.64
N HIS A 86 23.85 -9.83 15.66
CA HIS A 86 25.31 -9.90 15.61
C HIS A 86 25.99 -8.52 15.67
N GLN A 87 25.31 -7.47 15.28
CA GLN A 87 25.84 -6.11 15.32
C GLN A 87 25.64 -5.42 16.68
N TYR A 88 24.85 -6.01 17.59
CA TYR A 88 24.44 -5.43 18.88
C TYR A 88 23.85 -4.00 18.71
N LYS A 89 23.16 -3.75 17.62
CA LYS A 89 22.61 -2.44 17.27
C LYS A 89 21.16 -2.51 16.85
N ALA A 90 20.43 -1.44 17.18
CA ALA A 90 19.05 -1.30 16.73
C ALA A 90 18.96 -1.11 15.22
N MET A 91 18.21 -1.96 14.54
CA MET A 91 17.87 -1.83 13.12
C MET A 91 16.72 -0.84 12.97
N LYS A 92 17.02 0.44 12.76
CA LYS A 92 16.01 1.51 12.76
C LYS A 92 15.62 1.97 11.36
N ASN A 93 16.53 1.88 10.41
CA ASN A 93 16.38 2.49 9.10
C ASN A 93 16.04 1.46 8.04
N ALA A 94 15.03 1.77 7.25
CA ALA A 94 14.65 1.02 6.06
C ALA A 94 14.84 1.89 4.83
N TYR A 95 15.39 1.31 3.78
CA TYR A 95 15.53 1.94 2.46
C TYR A 95 14.97 1.01 1.40
N ALA A 96 14.32 1.56 0.38
CA ALA A 96 13.85 0.76 -0.74
C ALA A 96 13.86 1.55 -2.05
N GLY A 97 14.08 0.83 -3.14
CA GLY A 97 13.93 1.32 -4.50
C GLY A 97 12.92 0.47 -5.27
N HIS A 98 12.02 1.09 -6.02
CA HIS A 98 10.96 0.40 -6.74
C HIS A 98 10.94 0.78 -8.21
N LEU A 99 10.65 -0.20 -9.06
CA LEU A 99 10.28 -0.03 -10.47
C LEU A 99 8.86 -0.53 -10.65
N LYS A 100 7.99 0.30 -11.28
CA LYS A 100 6.55 0.05 -11.35
C LYS A 100 6.05 0.31 -12.76
N TYR A 101 5.31 -0.65 -13.32
CA TYR A 101 4.54 -0.45 -14.54
C TYR A 101 3.06 -0.53 -14.25
N SER A 102 2.29 0.42 -14.75
CA SER A 102 0.83 0.46 -14.55
C SER A 102 0.09 1.01 -15.75
N PHE A 103 -1.20 0.73 -15.75
CA PHE A 103 -2.17 1.36 -16.63
C PHE A 103 -3.25 2.05 -15.82
N GLN A 104 -3.63 3.24 -16.25
CA GLN A 104 -4.67 4.08 -15.65
C GLN A 104 -5.80 4.25 -16.65
N LEU A 105 -7.04 4.22 -16.17
CA LEU A 105 -8.19 4.56 -17.00
C LEU A 105 -8.06 6.01 -17.51
N ARG A 106 -8.38 6.21 -18.77
CA ARG A 106 -8.35 7.54 -19.40
C ARG A 106 -9.53 8.38 -18.88
N PRO A 107 -9.34 9.64 -18.55
CA PRO A 107 -10.41 10.52 -18.09
C PRO A 107 -11.64 10.48 -19.00
N HIS A 108 -12.83 10.57 -18.42
CA HIS A 108 -14.13 10.52 -19.08
C HIS A 108 -14.51 9.20 -19.79
N THR A 109 -13.75 8.14 -19.63
CA THR A 109 -14.26 6.81 -19.94
C THR A 109 -15.33 6.42 -18.93
N VAL A 110 -16.28 5.55 -19.31
CA VAL A 110 -17.33 5.06 -18.39
C VAL A 110 -16.71 4.44 -17.14
N ALA A 111 -15.64 3.69 -17.30
CA ALA A 111 -14.94 3.07 -16.18
C ALA A 111 -14.21 4.09 -15.28
N ASP A 112 -13.61 5.18 -15.85
CA ASP A 112 -13.00 6.24 -15.02
C ASP A 112 -14.05 7.04 -14.25
N GLN A 113 -15.24 7.21 -14.79
CA GLN A 113 -16.34 7.86 -14.08
C GLN A 113 -16.76 7.05 -12.84
N ALA A 114 -16.71 5.72 -12.92
CA ALA A 114 -17.00 4.82 -11.81
C ALA A 114 -15.86 4.73 -10.78
N TYR A 115 -14.61 4.65 -11.28
CA TYR A 115 -13.42 4.38 -10.48
C TYR A 115 -12.41 5.51 -10.61
N ILE A 116 -12.78 6.69 -10.25
CA ILE A 116 -12.12 7.98 -10.49
C ILE A 116 -10.59 7.93 -10.34
N GLY A 117 -9.87 8.00 -11.46
CA GLY A 117 -8.42 7.99 -11.49
C GLY A 117 -7.78 6.68 -11.08
N ALA A 118 -8.54 5.56 -11.10
CA ALA A 118 -8.03 4.24 -10.75
C ALA A 118 -6.93 3.78 -11.71
N TYR A 119 -5.95 3.12 -11.16
CA TYR A 119 -4.85 2.51 -11.89
C TYR A 119 -4.43 1.20 -11.22
N GLN A 120 -3.85 0.30 -12.00
CA GLN A 120 -3.34 -0.99 -11.53
C GLN A 120 -2.06 -1.32 -12.26
N GLY A 121 -1.25 -2.19 -11.66
CA GLY A 121 0.00 -2.56 -12.26
C GLY A 121 0.78 -3.63 -11.52
N ILE A 122 2.02 -3.82 -11.98
CA ILE A 122 3.00 -4.72 -11.37
C ILE A 122 4.24 -3.92 -11.00
N GLY A 123 4.83 -4.24 -9.86
CA GLY A 123 6.05 -3.60 -9.38
C GLY A 123 7.07 -4.60 -8.87
N VAL A 124 8.32 -4.15 -8.88
CA VAL A 124 9.45 -4.80 -8.24
C VAL A 124 10.06 -3.82 -7.26
N GLY A 125 10.34 -4.27 -6.04
CA GLY A 125 10.97 -3.46 -4.98
C GLY A 125 12.17 -4.18 -4.39
N TYR A 126 13.28 -3.48 -4.24
CA TYR A 126 14.48 -3.95 -3.55
C TYR A 126 14.59 -3.22 -2.22
N PHE A 127 14.85 -3.97 -1.13
CA PHE A 127 14.84 -3.46 0.23
C PHE A 127 16.18 -3.66 0.93
N ASN A 128 16.56 -2.68 1.75
CA ASN A 128 17.73 -2.75 2.62
C ASN A 128 17.31 -2.30 4.04
N PHE A 129 17.48 -3.19 5.00
CA PHE A 129 17.14 -3.00 6.41
C PHE A 129 18.36 -2.77 7.31
N GLY A 130 19.52 -2.55 6.73
CA GLY A 130 20.76 -2.25 7.45
C GLY A 130 21.49 -3.48 8.02
N ASN A 131 20.94 -4.69 7.85
CA ASN A 131 21.58 -5.92 8.29
C ASN A 131 21.43 -7.03 7.23
N PRO A 132 22.23 -7.00 6.16
CA PRO A 132 22.15 -7.99 5.09
C PRO A 132 22.68 -9.37 5.52
N GLU A 133 23.41 -9.47 6.61
CA GLU A 133 23.98 -10.72 7.11
C GLU A 133 22.93 -11.60 7.78
N GLU A 134 21.98 -11.02 8.50
CA GLU A 134 20.97 -11.74 9.26
C GLU A 134 19.55 -11.61 8.66
N LEU A 135 19.20 -10.51 7.96
CA LEU A 135 17.91 -10.33 7.30
C LEU A 135 17.96 -10.56 5.78
N GLY A 136 19.13 -10.35 5.17
CA GLY A 136 19.25 -10.27 3.72
C GLY A 136 18.84 -8.90 3.17
N ASN A 137 18.86 -8.78 1.85
CA ASN A 137 18.30 -7.65 1.11
C ASN A 137 17.20 -8.17 0.18
N PRO A 138 15.96 -8.26 0.67
CA PRO A 138 14.91 -8.90 -0.11
C PRO A 138 14.46 -8.07 -1.31
N LEU A 139 14.00 -8.80 -2.32
CA LEU A 139 13.32 -8.28 -3.50
C LEU A 139 11.88 -8.72 -3.46
N ALA A 140 10.93 -7.80 -3.62
CA ALA A 140 9.51 -8.11 -3.73
C ALA A 140 9.03 -7.94 -5.17
N VAL A 141 8.17 -8.86 -5.61
CA VAL A 141 7.36 -8.74 -6.82
C VAL A 141 5.91 -8.64 -6.37
N TYR A 142 5.20 -7.62 -6.82
CA TYR A 142 3.87 -7.33 -6.32
C TYR A 142 2.94 -6.74 -7.38
N LEU A 143 1.65 -7.00 -7.20
CA LEU A 143 0.58 -6.28 -7.87
C LEU A 143 0.23 -5.06 -7.03
N PHE A 144 -0.23 -3.99 -7.68
CA PHE A 144 -0.70 -2.82 -6.98
C PHE A 144 -1.92 -2.21 -7.66
N GLN A 145 -2.72 -1.57 -6.85
CA GLN A 145 -3.87 -0.78 -7.27
C GLN A 145 -3.91 0.50 -6.46
N GLY A 146 -4.34 1.57 -7.09
CA GLY A 146 -4.56 2.84 -6.43
C GLY A 146 -5.61 3.67 -7.14
N GLY A 147 -5.94 4.78 -6.51
CA GLY A 147 -6.93 5.70 -7.02
C GLY A 147 -6.78 7.09 -6.40
N ARG A 148 -7.60 8.01 -6.88
CA ARG A 148 -7.65 9.37 -6.38
C ARG A 148 -8.65 9.48 -5.23
N ILE A 149 -8.21 10.04 -4.10
CA ILE A 149 -9.06 10.38 -2.96
C ILE A 149 -9.65 11.79 -3.16
N ALA A 150 -8.78 12.76 -3.48
CA ALA A 150 -9.17 14.15 -3.63
C ALA A 150 -8.35 14.83 -4.72
N GLN A 151 -8.95 15.81 -5.38
CA GLN A 151 -8.29 16.68 -6.37
C GLN A 151 -8.28 18.10 -5.82
N PHE A 152 -7.10 18.70 -5.70
CA PHE A 152 -6.95 20.07 -5.18
C PHE A 152 -6.81 21.11 -6.31
N SER A 153 -6.26 20.68 -7.43
CA SER A 153 -6.12 21.52 -8.64
C SER A 153 -6.03 20.61 -9.89
N PRO A 154 -6.05 21.14 -11.11
CA PRO A 154 -5.84 20.33 -12.31
C PRO A 154 -4.56 19.48 -12.28
N ARG A 155 -3.58 19.86 -11.46
CA ARG A 155 -2.27 19.21 -11.42
C ARG A 155 -1.97 18.49 -10.10
N ILE A 156 -2.71 18.78 -9.01
CA ILE A 156 -2.40 18.25 -7.67
C ILE A 156 -3.56 17.44 -7.15
N SER A 157 -3.29 16.20 -6.75
CA SER A 157 -4.29 15.30 -6.16
C SER A 157 -3.69 14.48 -5.01
N LEU A 158 -4.56 14.13 -4.05
CA LEU A 158 -4.28 13.15 -3.00
C LEU A 158 -4.72 11.78 -3.51
N ASN A 159 -3.86 10.78 -3.34
CA ASN A 159 -4.07 9.44 -3.86
C ASN A 159 -3.70 8.39 -2.79
N TYR A 160 -4.32 7.22 -2.90
CA TYR A 160 -3.93 6.02 -2.18
C TYR A 160 -3.42 4.96 -3.14
N GLU A 161 -2.66 4.02 -2.61
CA GLU A 161 -2.23 2.83 -3.32
C GLU A 161 -1.99 1.71 -2.30
N TRP A 162 -2.39 0.51 -2.64
CA TRP A 162 -2.05 -0.69 -1.90
C TRP A 162 -1.30 -1.67 -2.81
N ASN A 163 -0.35 -2.40 -2.21
CA ASN A 163 0.48 -3.37 -2.90
C ASN A 163 0.37 -4.71 -2.17
N PHE A 164 0.28 -5.78 -2.95
CA PHE A 164 0.26 -7.15 -2.46
C PHE A 164 1.15 -8.02 -3.33
N GLY A 165 2.04 -8.81 -2.71
CA GLY A 165 2.95 -9.67 -3.43
C GLY A 165 3.78 -10.58 -2.55
N ALA A 166 4.84 -11.12 -3.15
CA ALA A 166 5.80 -11.97 -2.48
C ALA A 166 7.19 -11.36 -2.50
N SER A 167 7.93 -11.55 -1.42
CA SER A 167 9.32 -11.11 -1.28
C SER A 167 10.26 -12.28 -1.08
N PHE A 168 11.44 -12.19 -1.69
CA PHE A 168 12.45 -13.22 -1.80
C PHE A 168 13.82 -12.69 -1.40
N GLY A 169 14.76 -13.57 -1.08
CA GLY A 169 16.13 -13.15 -0.72
C GLY A 169 16.30 -12.82 0.76
N TRP A 170 15.36 -13.26 1.59
CA TRP A 170 15.49 -13.25 3.02
C TRP A 170 16.50 -14.29 3.52
N LYS A 171 17.19 -13.98 4.60
CA LYS A 171 17.92 -14.94 5.43
C LYS A 171 17.03 -15.31 6.60
N PRO A 172 16.38 -16.48 6.57
CA PRO A 172 15.47 -16.88 7.65
C PRO A 172 16.25 -17.30 8.89
N TYR A 173 15.51 -17.49 9.99
CA TYR A 173 16.00 -18.16 11.18
C TYR A 173 16.64 -19.50 10.82
N ASP A 174 17.78 -19.76 11.41
CA ASP A 174 18.47 -21.04 11.41
C ASP A 174 19.09 -21.26 12.78
N GLU A 175 18.96 -22.47 13.33
CA GLU A 175 19.43 -22.78 14.69
C GLU A 175 20.95 -22.62 14.86
N TYR A 176 21.71 -22.81 13.78
CA TYR A 176 23.18 -22.76 13.80
C TYR A 176 23.73 -21.46 13.20
N ASP A 177 23.17 -21.03 12.06
CA ASP A 177 23.74 -19.92 11.28
C ASP A 177 23.05 -18.56 11.54
N ASN A 178 21.79 -18.57 12.04
CA ASN A 178 21.02 -17.34 12.26
C ASN A 178 20.02 -17.47 13.43
N PRO A 179 20.48 -17.88 14.64
CA PRO A 179 19.62 -18.23 15.76
C PRO A 179 18.89 -17.03 16.38
N GLU A 180 19.39 -15.81 16.20
CA GLU A 180 18.81 -14.61 16.79
C GLU A 180 17.65 -14.04 15.95
N ASN A 181 17.50 -14.45 14.69
CA ASN A 181 16.47 -13.95 13.81
C ASN A 181 15.07 -14.46 14.15
N GLN A 182 14.39 -13.76 15.04
CA GLN A 182 13.01 -14.06 15.44
C GLN A 182 11.93 -13.44 14.53
N ILE A 183 12.34 -12.76 13.46
CA ILE A 183 11.46 -11.98 12.60
C ILE A 183 10.95 -12.80 11.42
N ILE A 184 11.85 -13.53 10.77
CA ILE A 184 11.62 -14.18 9.48
C ILE A 184 12.01 -15.66 9.59
N GLY A 185 11.05 -16.57 9.50
CA GLY A 185 11.28 -18.02 9.50
C GLY A 185 11.34 -18.66 8.12
N SER A 186 11.09 -17.90 7.03
CA SER A 186 11.04 -18.46 5.67
C SER A 186 11.78 -17.60 4.63
N LYS A 187 12.26 -18.25 3.56
CA LYS A 187 12.95 -17.57 2.45
C LYS A 187 12.01 -16.74 1.57
N VAL A 188 10.71 -17.04 1.61
CA VAL A 188 9.66 -16.35 0.87
C VAL A 188 8.63 -15.81 1.87
N ASN A 189 8.32 -14.51 1.78
CA ASN A 189 7.37 -13.87 2.67
C ASN A 189 6.38 -13.02 1.86
N ALA A 190 5.16 -12.90 2.35
CA ALA A 190 4.20 -11.95 1.81
C ALA A 190 4.72 -10.52 2.00
N TYR A 191 4.46 -9.68 1.01
CA TYR A 191 4.66 -8.24 1.04
C TYR A 191 3.33 -7.53 0.94
N LEU A 192 2.97 -6.80 1.98
CA LEU A 192 1.79 -5.95 2.07
C LEU A 192 2.23 -4.51 2.26
N ASN A 193 1.63 -3.59 1.52
CA ASN A 193 1.99 -2.18 1.64
C ASN A 193 0.80 -1.28 1.34
N VAL A 194 0.70 -0.19 2.08
CA VAL A 194 -0.32 0.86 1.90
C VAL A 194 0.37 2.20 1.80
N ASN A 195 -0.06 3.01 0.84
CA ASN A 195 0.50 4.31 0.54
C ASN A 195 -0.59 5.40 0.57
N LEU A 196 -0.20 6.56 1.08
CA LEU A 196 -0.93 7.82 0.94
C LEU A 196 0.03 8.87 0.40
N TYR A 197 -0.31 9.52 -0.74
CA TYR A 197 0.63 10.41 -1.39
C TYR A 197 -0.04 11.52 -2.18
N LEU A 198 0.65 12.66 -2.29
CA LEU A 198 0.34 13.71 -3.22
C LEU A 198 0.96 13.39 -4.57
N LYS A 199 0.17 13.48 -5.61
CA LYS A 199 0.60 13.43 -7.00
C LYS A 199 0.58 14.85 -7.57
N TRP A 200 1.70 15.28 -8.13
CA TRP A 200 1.84 16.54 -8.83
C TRP A 200 2.17 16.28 -10.30
N ALA A 201 1.26 16.60 -11.22
CA ALA A 201 1.48 16.53 -12.66
C ALA A 201 2.39 17.69 -13.10
N LEU A 202 3.68 17.44 -13.19
CA LEU A 202 4.69 18.43 -13.63
C LEU A 202 4.48 18.80 -15.10
N SER A 203 4.12 17.83 -15.91
CA SER A 203 3.84 17.97 -17.34
C SER A 203 2.80 16.92 -17.78
N PRO A 204 2.33 16.95 -19.03
CA PRO A 204 1.51 15.86 -19.56
C PRO A 204 2.18 14.48 -19.42
N LYS A 205 3.50 14.41 -19.46
CA LYS A 205 4.25 13.15 -19.44
C LYS A 205 4.80 12.76 -18.06
N PHE A 206 4.99 13.71 -17.14
CA PHE A 206 5.65 13.44 -15.87
C PHE A 206 4.77 13.80 -14.66
N ASP A 207 4.65 12.88 -13.72
CA ASP A 207 4.07 13.08 -12.40
C ASP A 207 5.12 12.87 -11.31
N LEU A 208 5.22 13.81 -10.38
CA LEU A 208 5.95 13.66 -9.13
C LEU A 208 5.00 13.13 -8.06
N MET A 209 5.45 12.14 -7.28
CA MET A 209 4.71 11.58 -6.15
C MET A 209 5.51 11.76 -4.87
N ILE A 210 4.88 12.28 -3.81
CA ILE A 210 5.50 12.47 -2.49
C ILE A 210 4.49 12.05 -1.44
N GLY A 211 4.88 11.19 -0.51
CA GLY A 211 3.96 10.72 0.51
C GLY A 211 4.57 9.82 1.57
N ALA A 212 3.70 9.14 2.28
CA ALA A 212 4.05 8.16 3.30
C ALA A 212 3.54 6.78 2.92
N THR A 213 4.20 5.76 3.43
CA THR A 213 3.89 4.36 3.16
C THR A 213 4.14 3.51 4.40
N GLY A 214 3.31 2.48 4.60
CA GLY A 214 3.52 1.45 5.61
C GLY A 214 3.68 0.11 4.95
N SER A 215 4.71 -0.66 5.32
CA SER A 215 4.96 -2.00 4.78
C SER A 215 4.95 -3.05 5.88
N HIS A 216 4.51 -4.26 5.51
CA HIS A 216 4.52 -5.45 6.34
C HIS A 216 5.06 -6.64 5.57
N PHE A 217 5.98 -7.37 6.20
CA PHE A 217 6.52 -8.62 5.67
C PHE A 217 6.30 -9.74 6.68
N SER A 218 5.72 -10.85 6.25
CA SER A 218 5.54 -12.06 7.06
C SER A 218 5.22 -13.27 6.20
N ASN A 219 5.39 -14.46 6.76
CA ASN A 219 4.99 -15.70 6.10
C ASN A 219 3.60 -16.20 6.52
N GLY A 220 2.82 -15.38 7.25
CA GLY A 220 1.49 -15.77 7.72
C GLY A 220 1.49 -16.92 8.75
N ASN A 221 2.57 -17.08 9.51
CA ASN A 221 2.79 -18.17 10.49
C ASN A 221 2.86 -19.57 9.87
N THR A 222 3.20 -19.69 8.60
CA THR A 222 3.44 -21.01 7.98
C THR A 222 4.74 -21.64 8.43
N GLN A 223 5.70 -20.83 8.94
CA GLN A 223 6.98 -21.28 9.50
C GLN A 223 7.42 -20.32 10.61
N TYR A 224 7.81 -20.88 11.76
CA TYR A 224 8.33 -20.11 12.90
C TYR A 224 9.86 -20.00 12.88
N PRO A 225 10.40 -18.92 13.50
CA PRO A 225 9.71 -17.76 14.07
C PRO A 225 9.15 -16.81 12.99
N ASN A 226 8.09 -16.07 13.30
CA ASN A 226 7.49 -15.10 12.38
C ASN A 226 6.88 -13.90 13.14
N SER A 227 7.72 -13.09 13.78
CA SER A 227 7.26 -11.83 14.38
C SER A 227 6.90 -10.78 13.32
N GLY A 228 7.34 -10.98 12.08
CA GLY A 228 7.13 -10.09 10.96
C GLY A 228 7.92 -8.78 11.05
N LEU A 229 8.18 -8.16 9.92
CA LEU A 229 8.88 -6.87 9.83
C LEU A 229 7.92 -5.79 9.35
N ASN A 230 7.86 -4.68 10.09
CA ASN A 230 6.99 -3.55 9.80
C ASN A 230 7.81 -2.29 9.61
N THR A 231 7.51 -1.50 8.58
CA THR A 231 8.14 -0.20 8.34
C THR A 231 7.11 0.89 8.13
N VAL A 232 7.52 2.13 8.40
CA VAL A 232 6.87 3.35 7.94
C VAL A 232 7.90 4.21 7.24
N ASP A 233 7.61 4.62 6.02
CA ASP A 233 8.59 5.28 5.18
C ASP A 233 8.00 6.55 4.54
N CYS A 234 8.85 7.55 4.29
CA CYS A 234 8.60 8.59 3.31
C CYS A 234 8.92 8.03 1.92
N LYS A 235 8.12 8.40 0.93
CA LYS A 235 8.32 8.01 -0.46
C LYS A 235 8.41 9.22 -1.38
N VAL A 236 9.29 9.12 -2.37
CA VAL A 236 9.37 10.04 -3.51
C VAL A 236 9.43 9.22 -4.78
N GLY A 237 8.62 9.54 -5.76
CA GLY A 237 8.57 8.83 -7.02
C GLY A 237 8.34 9.74 -8.21
N LEU A 238 8.84 9.32 -9.36
CA LEU A 238 8.63 9.95 -10.66
C LEU A 238 7.95 8.94 -11.59
N VAL A 239 6.85 9.36 -12.23
CA VAL A 239 6.09 8.53 -13.15
C VAL A 239 6.09 9.15 -14.52
N TYR A 240 6.47 8.38 -15.53
CA TYR A 240 6.35 8.72 -16.94
C TYR A 240 5.05 8.14 -17.50
N ASN A 241 4.25 9.00 -18.13
CA ASN A 241 3.00 8.64 -18.80
C ASN A 241 3.23 8.61 -20.32
N PHE A 242 3.17 7.42 -20.93
CA PHE A 242 3.54 7.23 -22.34
C PHE A 242 2.61 7.97 -23.31
N ASN A 243 1.31 7.88 -23.10
CA ASN A 243 0.29 8.30 -24.06
C ASN A 243 -0.76 9.24 -23.45
N ARG A 244 -0.45 9.93 -22.34
CA ARG A 244 -1.32 10.95 -21.75
C ARG A 244 -1.25 12.25 -22.56
N ARG A 245 -2.41 12.83 -22.89
CA ARG A 245 -2.55 14.08 -23.61
C ARG A 245 -2.62 15.27 -22.65
N ALA A 246 -2.32 16.47 -23.15
CA ALA A 246 -2.30 17.68 -22.32
C ALA A 246 -3.71 18.09 -21.84
N ASP A 247 -4.73 17.91 -22.67
CA ASP A 247 -6.13 18.19 -22.33
C ASP A 247 -6.65 17.29 -21.20
N GLU A 248 -6.14 16.08 -21.07
CA GLU A 248 -6.54 15.13 -20.02
C GLU A 248 -6.17 15.57 -18.60
N LEU A 249 -5.20 16.47 -18.43
CA LEU A 249 -4.91 17.09 -17.13
C LEU A 249 -6.07 17.99 -16.67
N VAL A 250 -6.65 18.73 -17.58
CA VAL A 250 -7.81 19.61 -17.29
C VAL A 250 -9.07 18.77 -17.13
N GLN A 251 -9.28 17.80 -18.01
CA GLN A 251 -10.41 16.87 -17.94
C GLN A 251 -10.47 16.10 -16.63
N SER A 252 -9.33 15.70 -16.06
CA SER A 252 -9.28 15.02 -14.76
C SER A 252 -9.72 15.91 -13.58
N TRP A 253 -9.74 17.23 -13.76
CA TRP A 253 -10.21 18.22 -12.78
C TRP A 253 -11.73 18.42 -12.83
N GLN A 254 -12.32 18.32 -14.01
CA GLN A 254 -13.76 18.44 -14.16
C GLN A 254 -14.42 17.25 -13.44
N ARG A 255 -15.43 17.56 -12.59
CA ARG A 255 -16.16 16.49 -11.90
C ARG A 255 -16.87 15.64 -12.95
N PRO A 256 -16.63 14.33 -12.98
CA PRO A 256 -17.37 13.48 -13.89
C PRO A 256 -18.84 13.49 -13.49
N ILE A 257 -19.71 13.53 -14.49
CA ILE A 257 -21.12 13.19 -14.29
C ILE A 257 -21.12 11.68 -14.09
N VAL A 258 -21.25 11.24 -12.85
CA VAL A 258 -21.26 9.81 -12.54
C VAL A 258 -22.59 9.25 -13.05
N PRO A 259 -22.59 8.31 -14.00
CA PRO A 259 -23.83 7.69 -14.44
C PRO A 259 -24.46 6.93 -13.29
N PRO A 260 -25.79 6.89 -13.17
CA PRO A 260 -26.46 6.09 -12.16
C PRO A 260 -26.11 4.61 -12.38
N PHE A 261 -25.34 4.02 -11.48
CA PHE A 261 -25.14 2.59 -11.49
C PHE A 261 -26.45 1.92 -11.08
N PRO A 262 -26.90 0.89 -11.79
CA PRO A 262 -28.02 0.10 -11.33
C PRO A 262 -27.64 -0.48 -9.95
N ARG A 263 -28.52 -0.29 -8.95
CA ARG A 263 -28.32 -0.92 -7.65
C ARG A 263 -28.29 -2.44 -7.85
N HIS A 264 -27.13 -3.03 -7.66
CA HIS A 264 -26.99 -4.49 -7.63
C HIS A 264 -26.29 -4.86 -6.34
N VAL A 265 -26.64 -6.00 -5.80
CA VAL A 265 -25.96 -6.62 -4.66
C VAL A 265 -25.17 -7.77 -5.23
N SER A 266 -23.85 -7.73 -5.12
CA SER A 266 -22.98 -8.87 -5.39
C SER A 266 -22.64 -9.55 -4.07
N TYR A 267 -22.70 -10.88 -4.05
CA TYR A 267 -22.25 -11.69 -2.93
C TYR A 267 -21.00 -12.44 -3.39
N ASP A 268 -19.85 -12.09 -2.80
CA ASP A 268 -18.60 -12.79 -3.03
C ASP A 268 -18.36 -13.76 -1.88
N LEU A 269 -18.34 -15.07 -2.18
CA LEU A 269 -17.97 -16.10 -1.21
C LEU A 269 -16.50 -16.48 -1.43
N THR A 270 -15.62 -16.04 -0.53
CA THR A 270 -14.22 -16.43 -0.55
C THR A 270 -13.96 -17.51 0.48
N LEU A 271 -13.62 -18.72 0.02
CA LEU A 271 -13.23 -19.84 0.89
C LEU A 271 -11.70 -19.85 1.05
N PHE A 272 -11.23 -19.60 2.27
CA PHE A 272 -9.84 -19.83 2.63
C PHE A 272 -9.67 -21.26 3.16
N LEU A 273 -9.02 -22.12 2.39
CA LEU A 273 -8.57 -23.42 2.88
C LEU A 273 -7.18 -23.24 3.51
N SER A 274 -7.13 -23.12 4.82
CA SER A 274 -5.87 -23.21 5.56
C SER A 274 -5.63 -24.69 5.87
N LEU A 275 -4.61 -25.27 5.24
CA LEU A 275 -4.06 -26.57 5.64
C LEU A 275 -3.24 -26.32 6.89
N ILE A 276 -3.84 -26.56 8.06
CA ILE A 276 -3.10 -26.67 9.31
C ILE A 276 -2.45 -28.05 9.26
N GLN A 277 -1.17 -28.12 8.97
CA GLN A 277 -0.38 -29.29 9.31
C GLN A 277 -0.12 -29.24 10.82
N ILE A 278 -0.72 -30.20 11.51
CA ILE A 278 -0.45 -30.51 12.93
C ILE A 278 0.86 -31.30 13.01
#